data_aee9176dac5e1426499f28e675be5261
#
_entry.id   aee9176dac5e1426499f28e675be5261
#
_cell.length_a   1.000
_cell.length_b   1.000
_cell.length_c   1.000
_cell.angle_alpha   90.00
_cell.angle_beta   90.00
_cell.angle_gamma   90.00
#
_symmetry.space_group_name_H-M   'P 1'
#
loop_
_entity.id
_entity.type
_entity.pdbx_description
1 polymer ?
#
loop_
_entity_poly.entity_id
_entity_poly.type
_entity_poly.pdbx_seq_one_letter_code
_entity_poly.pdbx_strand_id
1 'polypeptide(L)'
;MAREISVEDLSLRLERGERPLLVDVRQPWEHELSRLPDSLLLPLGELPARAAEVQPAPGQLVVCYCHHGVRSLRAVEILSRAGLPDAVSLAGGIDAWSLQIDPSVPRY
;
A
#
# COMPACT_ATOMS: atom_id res chain seq x y z
N MET A 1 -16.72 -1.94 8.41
CA MET A 1 -16.11 -0.83 7.65
C MET A 1 -15.02 -1.37 6.76
N ALA A 2 -15.09 -1.07 5.48
CA ALA A 2 -14.08 -1.56 4.55
C ALA A 2 -12.78 -0.80 4.75
N ARG A 3 -11.72 -1.51 5.08
CA ARG A 3 -10.38 -0.95 5.23
C ARG A 3 -9.46 -1.48 4.13
N GLU A 4 -10.06 -1.98 3.07
CA GLU A 4 -9.35 -2.55 1.94
C GLU A 4 -9.80 -1.92 0.64
N ILE A 5 -8.89 -1.93 -0.33
CA ILE A 5 -9.17 -1.58 -1.72
C ILE A 5 -8.75 -2.78 -2.58
N SER A 6 -9.54 -3.11 -3.59
CA SER A 6 -9.18 -4.17 -4.51
C SER A 6 -8.11 -3.69 -5.51
N VAL A 7 -7.38 -4.63 -6.10
CA VAL A 7 -6.42 -4.28 -7.15
C VAL A 7 -7.12 -3.66 -8.36
N GLU A 8 -8.33 -4.13 -8.67
CA GLU A 8 -9.12 -3.57 -9.78
C GLU A 8 -9.48 -2.12 -9.51
N ASP A 9 -9.94 -1.80 -8.29
CA ASP A 9 -10.31 -0.42 -7.94
C ASP A 9 -9.09 0.50 -7.96
N LEU A 10 -7.97 0.05 -7.41
CA LEU A 10 -6.73 0.82 -7.45
C LEU A 10 -6.31 1.08 -8.90
N SER A 11 -6.37 0.06 -9.76
CA SER A 11 -6.03 0.18 -11.17
C SER A 11 -6.91 1.23 -11.86
N LEU A 12 -8.23 1.21 -11.61
CA LEU A 12 -9.15 2.19 -12.18
C LEU A 12 -8.83 3.60 -11.73
N ARG A 13 -8.49 3.79 -10.46
CA ARG A 13 -8.11 5.10 -9.93
C ARG A 13 -6.86 5.63 -10.63
N LEU A 14 -5.86 4.78 -10.83
CA LEU A 14 -4.63 5.16 -11.54
C LEU A 14 -4.93 5.53 -13.00
N GLU A 15 -5.81 4.78 -13.66
CA GLU A 15 -6.22 5.07 -15.04
C GLU A 15 -6.94 6.42 -15.15
N ARG A 16 -7.67 6.81 -14.11
CA ARG A 16 -8.35 8.11 -14.06
C ARG A 16 -7.42 9.27 -13.74
N GLY A 17 -6.15 9.02 -13.56
CA GLY A 17 -5.16 10.03 -13.24
C GLY A 17 -5.00 10.34 -11.76
N GLU A 18 -5.68 9.59 -10.87
CA GLU A 18 -5.43 9.73 -9.44
C GLU A 18 -4.03 9.24 -9.09
N ARG A 19 -3.46 9.81 -8.06
CA ARG A 19 -2.13 9.42 -7.59
C ARG A 19 -2.18 9.16 -6.08
N PRO A 20 -2.69 7.98 -5.67
CA PRO A 20 -2.67 7.60 -4.26
C PRO A 20 -1.24 7.55 -3.73
N LEU A 21 -1.09 7.78 -2.45
CA LEU A 21 0.19 7.56 -1.78
C LEU A 21 0.30 6.08 -1.45
N LEU A 22 1.20 5.37 -2.14
CA LEU A 22 1.41 3.94 -1.96
C LEU A 22 2.50 3.72 -0.92
N VAL A 23 2.18 2.96 0.12
CA VAL A 23 3.11 2.67 1.21
C VAL A 23 3.40 1.17 1.23
N ASP A 24 4.66 0.82 0.95
CA ASP A 24 5.13 -0.56 0.98
C ASP A 24 5.59 -0.89 2.40
N VAL A 25 4.88 -1.79 3.07
CA VAL A 25 5.18 -2.15 4.47
C VAL A 25 5.94 -3.45 4.59
N ARG A 26 6.52 -3.91 3.48
CA ARG A 26 7.34 -5.12 3.44
C ARG A 26 8.79 -4.81 3.88
N GLN A 27 9.64 -5.82 3.80
CA GLN A 27 11.06 -5.66 4.10
C GLN A 27 11.80 -5.02 2.92
N PRO A 28 12.97 -4.40 3.16
CA PRO A 28 13.76 -3.78 2.08
C PRO A 28 14.08 -4.73 0.94
N TRP A 29 14.40 -5.99 1.21
CA TRP A 29 14.73 -6.96 0.16
C TRP A 29 13.52 -7.25 -0.74
N GLU A 30 12.31 -7.23 -0.18
CA GLU A 30 11.09 -7.40 -0.97
C GLU A 30 10.88 -6.21 -1.92
N HIS A 31 11.09 -5.01 -1.39
CA HIS A 31 10.95 -3.77 -2.16
C HIS A 31 11.96 -3.71 -3.32
N GLU A 32 13.19 -4.17 -3.09
CA GLU A 32 14.19 -4.24 -4.16
C GLU A 32 13.81 -5.26 -5.23
N LEU A 33 13.25 -6.40 -4.81
CA LEU A 33 12.89 -7.48 -5.71
C LEU A 33 11.72 -7.09 -6.62
N SER A 34 10.71 -6.44 -6.06
CA SER A 34 9.46 -6.14 -6.76
C SER A 34 8.71 -5.08 -5.98
N ARG A 35 8.20 -4.04 -6.67
CA ARG A 35 7.44 -2.97 -6.02
C ARG A 35 6.48 -2.29 -6.98
N LEU A 36 5.47 -1.64 -6.44
CA LEU A 36 4.62 -0.76 -7.22
C LEU A 36 5.36 0.56 -7.47
N PRO A 37 5.17 1.20 -8.63
CA PRO A 37 5.87 2.45 -8.95
C PRO A 37 5.61 3.55 -7.92
N ASP A 38 6.66 4.30 -7.61
CA ASP A 38 6.60 5.48 -6.73
C ASP A 38 6.11 5.19 -5.32
N SER A 39 6.24 3.95 -4.85
CA SER A 39 5.85 3.60 -3.50
C SER A 39 6.91 3.99 -2.48
N LEU A 40 6.44 4.38 -1.29
CA LEU A 40 7.28 4.72 -0.15
C LEU A 40 7.50 3.47 0.71
N LEU A 41 8.76 3.09 0.92
CA LEU A 41 9.08 1.94 1.76
C LEU A 41 9.08 2.33 3.23
N LEU A 42 8.19 1.71 4.00
CA LEU A 42 8.14 1.84 5.46
C LEU A 42 7.81 0.47 6.05
N PRO A 43 8.83 -0.35 6.36
CA PRO A 43 8.59 -1.68 6.90
C PRO A 43 7.68 -1.66 8.12
N LEU A 44 6.80 -2.64 8.22
CA LEU A 44 5.78 -2.67 9.27
C LEU A 44 6.35 -2.51 10.68
N GLY A 45 7.49 -3.14 10.97
CA GLY A 45 8.12 -3.04 12.28
C GLY A 45 8.63 -1.64 12.63
N GLU A 46 8.87 -0.80 11.61
CA GLU A 46 9.34 0.57 11.81
C GLU A 46 8.20 1.59 11.76
N LEU A 47 7.03 1.18 11.28
CA LEU A 47 5.93 2.09 11.02
C LEU A 47 5.46 2.85 12.26
N PRO A 48 5.33 2.22 13.44
CA PRO A 48 4.90 2.98 14.62
C PRO A 48 5.79 4.18 14.94
N ALA A 49 7.09 4.03 14.78
CA ALA A 49 8.05 5.12 15.05
C ALA A 49 8.14 6.11 13.89
N ARG A 50 7.76 5.71 12.68
CA ARG A 50 7.94 6.50 11.46
C ARG A 50 6.63 6.91 10.80
N ALA A 51 5.50 6.74 11.47
CA ALA A 51 4.19 7.05 10.89
C ALA A 51 4.09 8.50 10.39
N ALA A 52 4.79 9.44 11.02
CA ALA A 52 4.81 10.83 10.63
C ALA A 52 5.41 11.07 9.23
N GLU A 53 6.14 10.09 8.68
CA GLU A 53 6.67 10.18 7.32
C GLU A 53 5.60 9.97 6.26
N VAL A 54 4.44 9.43 6.64
CA VAL A 54 3.30 9.25 5.73
C VAL A 54 2.51 10.57 5.73
N GLN A 55 2.72 11.37 4.71
CA GLN A 55 2.18 12.73 4.64
C GLN A 55 1.37 12.93 3.35
N PRO A 56 0.14 12.41 3.28
CA PRO A 56 -0.68 12.60 2.10
C PRO A 56 -1.09 14.06 1.93
N ALA A 57 -1.26 14.49 0.69
CA ALA A 57 -1.88 15.76 0.38
C ALA A 57 -3.36 15.70 0.78
N PRO A 58 -4.03 16.87 0.97
CA PRO A 58 -5.46 16.87 1.26
C PRO A 58 -6.25 16.09 0.21
N GLY A 59 -7.06 15.14 0.67
CA GLY A 59 -7.86 14.29 -0.21
C GLY A 59 -7.12 13.15 -0.90
N GLN A 60 -5.82 13.02 -0.70
CA GLN A 60 -5.04 11.94 -1.29
C GLN A 60 -5.27 10.64 -0.52
N LEU A 61 -5.66 9.58 -1.24
CA LEU A 61 -5.83 8.26 -0.64
C LEU A 61 -4.47 7.66 -0.28
N VAL A 62 -4.38 7.06 0.91
CA VAL A 62 -3.20 6.29 1.34
C VAL A 62 -3.52 4.81 1.19
N VAL A 63 -2.71 4.10 0.43
CA VAL A 63 -2.85 2.65 0.21
C VAL A 63 -1.59 1.96 0.70
N CYS A 64 -1.75 1.11 1.72
CA CYS A 64 -0.67 0.27 2.22
C CYS A 64 -0.71 -1.07 1.49
N TYR A 65 0.44 -1.60 1.13
CA TYR A 65 0.48 -2.93 0.52
C TYR A 65 1.62 -3.77 1.08
N CYS A 66 1.42 -5.08 1.01
CA CYS A 66 2.44 -6.08 1.33
C CYS A 66 2.37 -7.21 0.31
N HIS A 67 2.86 -8.41 0.65
CA HIS A 67 2.85 -9.53 -0.30
C HIS A 67 1.44 -10.02 -0.63
N HIS A 68 0.65 -10.36 0.42
CA HIS A 68 -0.70 -10.92 0.27
C HIS A 68 -1.81 -10.14 0.97
N GLY A 69 -1.51 -9.01 1.59
CA GLY A 69 -2.52 -8.15 2.22
C GLY A 69 -2.69 -8.31 3.73
N VAL A 70 -1.90 -9.15 4.39
CA VAL A 70 -2.00 -9.37 5.84
C VAL A 70 -1.27 -8.30 6.64
N ARG A 71 0.01 -8.07 6.35
CA ARG A 71 0.81 -7.04 7.04
C ARG A 71 0.23 -5.65 6.82
N SER A 72 -0.32 -5.39 5.64
CA SER A 72 -0.88 -4.09 5.30
C SER A 72 -2.16 -3.76 6.05
N LEU A 73 -2.94 -4.76 6.47
CA LEU A 73 -4.08 -4.54 7.36
C LEU A 73 -3.61 -4.02 8.72
N ARG A 74 -2.53 -4.57 9.24
CA ARG A 74 -1.93 -4.09 10.49
C ARG A 74 -1.41 -2.66 10.33
N ALA A 75 -0.79 -2.35 9.19
CA ALA A 75 -0.31 -1.01 8.89
C ALA A 75 -1.44 0.02 8.89
N VAL A 76 -2.59 -0.34 8.34
CA VAL A 76 -3.77 0.54 8.32
C VAL A 76 -4.22 0.88 9.75
N GLU A 77 -4.20 -0.10 10.67
CA GLU A 77 -4.53 0.17 12.08
C GLU A 77 -3.54 1.15 12.72
N ILE A 78 -2.25 0.95 12.46
CA ILE A 78 -1.20 1.83 13.00
C ILE A 78 -1.40 3.26 12.48
N LEU A 79 -1.61 3.42 11.18
CA LEU A 79 -1.82 4.74 10.56
C LEU A 79 -3.11 5.39 11.04
N SER A 80 -4.17 4.60 11.24
CA SER A 80 -5.43 5.11 11.76
C SER A 80 -5.24 5.76 13.13
N ARG A 81 -4.48 5.10 14.00
CA ARG A 81 -4.18 5.63 15.34
C ARG A 81 -3.23 6.82 15.29
N ALA A 82 -2.47 6.95 14.22
CA ALA A 82 -1.53 8.06 14.02
C ALA A 82 -2.17 9.26 13.31
N GLY A 83 -3.49 9.26 13.11
CA GLY A 83 -4.21 10.39 12.52
C GLY A 83 -4.56 10.23 11.05
N LEU A 84 -4.42 9.03 10.48
CA LEU A 84 -4.77 8.74 9.09
C LEU A 84 -5.86 7.67 9.02
N PRO A 85 -7.09 8.00 9.46
CA PRO A 85 -8.16 6.98 9.59
C PRO A 85 -8.70 6.45 8.26
N ASP A 86 -8.41 7.12 7.16
CA ASP A 86 -8.92 6.73 5.84
C ASP A 86 -7.94 5.88 5.03
N ALA A 87 -6.79 5.53 5.60
CA ALA A 87 -5.84 4.63 4.95
C ALA A 87 -6.48 3.27 4.71
N VAL A 88 -6.16 2.65 3.58
CA VAL A 88 -6.69 1.34 3.19
C VAL A 88 -5.57 0.37 2.84
N SER A 89 -5.86 -0.93 2.93
CA SER A 89 -4.95 -2.00 2.58
C SER A 89 -5.29 -2.54 1.19
N LEU A 90 -4.28 -2.78 0.37
CA LEU A 90 -4.47 -3.41 -0.94
C LEU A 90 -4.78 -4.89 -0.74
N ALA A 91 -6.02 -5.28 -0.99
CA ALA A 91 -6.47 -6.67 -0.84
C ALA A 91 -5.68 -7.59 -1.79
N GLY A 92 -5.14 -8.68 -1.24
CA GLY A 92 -4.31 -9.61 -2.01
C GLY A 92 -2.89 -9.13 -2.25
N GLY A 93 -2.57 -7.89 -1.90
CA GLY A 93 -1.22 -7.33 -1.98
C GLY A 93 -0.63 -7.25 -3.37
N ILE A 94 0.69 -7.12 -3.43
CA ILE A 94 1.41 -7.04 -4.70
C ILE A 94 1.28 -8.33 -5.51
N ASP A 95 1.03 -9.47 -4.86
CA ASP A 95 0.83 -10.74 -5.57
C ASP A 95 -0.44 -10.67 -6.43
N ALA A 96 -1.56 -10.21 -5.87
CA ALA A 96 -2.79 -10.03 -6.63
C ALA A 96 -2.63 -8.99 -7.74
N TRP A 97 -1.88 -7.92 -7.48
CA TRP A 97 -1.57 -6.91 -8.48
C TRP A 97 -0.85 -7.53 -9.68
N SER A 98 0.19 -8.32 -9.40
CA SER A 98 0.96 -9.01 -10.45
C SER A 98 0.09 -9.97 -11.26
N LEU A 99 -0.76 -10.74 -10.58
CA LEU A 99 -1.60 -11.74 -11.24
C LEU A 99 -2.71 -11.13 -12.10
N GLN A 100 -3.31 -10.05 -11.64
CA GLN A 100 -4.55 -9.53 -12.22
C GLN A 100 -4.38 -8.24 -13.00
N ILE A 101 -3.38 -7.43 -12.70
CA ILE A 101 -3.24 -6.09 -13.28
C ILE A 101 -1.98 -5.98 -14.12
N ASP A 102 -0.82 -6.25 -13.56
CA ASP A 102 0.46 -6.03 -14.25
C ASP A 102 1.39 -7.22 -14.10
N PRO A 103 1.36 -8.16 -15.05
CA PRO A 103 2.20 -9.36 -14.98
C PRO A 103 3.70 -9.08 -15.12
N SER A 104 4.11 -7.85 -15.48
CA SER A 104 5.53 -7.50 -15.50
C SER A 104 6.11 -7.29 -14.10
N VAL A 105 5.25 -7.12 -13.08
CA VAL A 105 5.69 -7.04 -11.68
C VAL A 105 6.09 -8.44 -11.21
N PRO A 106 7.37 -8.66 -10.85
CA PRO A 106 7.82 -10.00 -10.46
C PRO A 106 7.07 -10.55 -9.25
N ARG A 107 6.74 -11.83 -9.32
CA ARG A 107 6.18 -12.58 -8.19
C ARG A 107 7.31 -13.26 -7.43
N TYR A 108 7.07 -13.49 -6.15
CA TYR A 108 8.07 -14.14 -5.30
C TYR A 108 7.44 -14.97 -4.20
#